data_db0647e834ccde488896ef3e1ef02d04
#
_entry.id   db0647e834ccde488896ef3e1ef02d04
#
_cell.length_a   1.000
_cell.length_b   1.000
_cell.length_c   1.000
_cell.angle_alpha   90.00
_cell.angle_beta   90.00
_cell.angle_gamma   90.00
#
_symmetry.space_group_name_H-M   'P 1'
#
loop_
_entity.id
_entity.type
_entity.pdbx_description
1 polymer ?
#
loop_
_entity_poly.entity_id
_entity_poly.type
_entity_poly.pdbx_seq_one_letter_code
_entity_poly.pdbx_strand_id
1 'polypeptide(L)'
;IACASCHMAKKGFADGMPVSTGIKGLKGGRSAPVSFNRVYSKAQFWDGRAATLEDQSIGPFANPIEHGFANHDEMVAKMKKMPGYRKLFQEVFGGEITIQDVGRAVASFQRTVLSGNSAVDKYDIGGDQNALSDSAKRGLELFRGKARCTRCHSGFNFTDEKFHNLGIGWDDNKVDLGRYMETKNPEDIGAFKTPTL
;
A
#
# COMPACT_ATOMS: atom_id res chain seq x y z
N ILE A 1 -3.45 18.63 -1.94
CA ILE A 1 -3.19 17.33 -2.55
C ILE A 1 -4.27 16.34 -2.09
N ALA A 2 -4.59 15.36 -2.91
CA ALA A 2 -5.54 14.30 -2.59
C ALA A 2 -4.84 12.93 -2.61
N CYS A 3 -5.37 11.93 -1.90
CA CYS A 3 -4.84 10.56 -1.93
C CYS A 3 -4.74 10.03 -3.37
N ALA A 4 -5.74 10.34 -4.22
CA ALA A 4 -5.77 9.98 -5.63
C ALA A 4 -4.65 10.63 -6.48
N SER A 5 -3.88 11.59 -5.94
CA SER A 5 -2.72 12.15 -6.64
C SER A 5 -1.56 11.14 -6.72
N CYS A 6 -1.45 10.24 -5.74
CA CYS A 6 -0.44 9.18 -5.68
C CYS A 6 -1.06 7.78 -5.82
N HIS A 7 -2.35 7.61 -5.48
CA HIS A 7 -3.07 6.35 -5.58
C HIS A 7 -4.12 6.40 -6.70
N MET A 8 -3.65 6.36 -7.95
CA MET A 8 -4.50 6.47 -9.14
C MET A 8 -5.16 5.13 -9.46
N ALA A 9 -6.49 5.07 -9.50
CA ALA A 9 -7.24 3.84 -9.78
C ALA A 9 -6.81 3.17 -11.11
N LYS A 10 -6.55 3.97 -12.14
CA LYS A 10 -6.10 3.48 -13.46
C LYS A 10 -4.68 2.89 -13.48
N LYS A 11 -3.92 3.02 -12.38
CA LYS A 11 -2.56 2.51 -12.22
C LYS A 11 -2.44 1.52 -11.05
N GLY A 12 -3.49 0.75 -10.79
CA GLY A 12 -3.53 -0.17 -9.65
C GLY A 12 -3.47 0.53 -8.30
N PHE A 13 -3.99 1.76 -8.22
CA PHE A 13 -3.91 2.61 -7.02
C PHE A 13 -2.46 2.93 -6.59
N ALA A 14 -1.55 3.06 -7.55
CA ALA A 14 -0.20 3.63 -7.40
C ALA A 14 -0.04 4.81 -8.38
N ASP A 15 1.11 5.48 -8.39
CA ASP A 15 1.39 6.56 -9.38
C ASP A 15 2.32 6.11 -10.51
N GLY A 16 2.98 4.96 -10.34
CA GLY A 16 3.94 4.42 -11.29
C GLY A 16 5.25 5.21 -11.33
N MET A 17 5.56 5.95 -10.27
CA MET A 17 6.78 6.75 -10.15
C MET A 17 7.76 6.09 -9.16
N PRO A 18 9.08 6.24 -9.36
CA PRO A 18 10.07 5.75 -8.39
C PRO A 18 9.87 6.34 -7.01
N VAL A 19 9.49 7.61 -6.93
CA VAL A 19 9.08 8.30 -5.70
C VAL A 19 7.92 9.24 -6.01
N SER A 20 6.94 9.26 -5.14
CA SER A 20 5.76 10.11 -5.28
C SER A 20 6.07 11.59 -5.05
N THR A 21 5.24 12.45 -5.63
CA THR A 21 5.33 13.90 -5.44
C THR A 21 4.19 14.37 -4.54
N GLY A 22 4.54 14.91 -3.39
CA GLY A 22 3.61 15.40 -2.39
C GLY A 22 3.33 16.89 -2.49
N ILE A 23 2.96 17.49 -1.35
CA ILE A 23 2.62 18.91 -1.24
C ILE A 23 3.80 19.80 -1.66
N LYS A 24 3.51 20.94 -2.30
CA LYS A 24 4.52 21.91 -2.78
C LYS A 24 5.60 21.30 -3.70
N GLY A 25 5.32 20.15 -4.34
CA GLY A 25 6.27 19.48 -5.21
C GLY A 25 7.38 18.68 -4.49
N LEU A 26 7.28 18.51 -3.18
CA LEU A 26 8.24 17.74 -2.38
C LEU A 26 8.22 16.26 -2.80
N LYS A 27 9.39 15.64 -2.81
CA LYS A 27 9.54 14.24 -3.20
C LYS A 27 9.58 13.32 -1.98
N GLY A 28 8.82 12.23 -2.03
CA GLY A 28 8.89 11.15 -1.06
C GLY A 28 10.19 10.35 -1.17
N GLY A 29 10.41 9.46 -0.23
CA GLY A 29 11.57 8.56 -0.25
C GLY A 29 11.32 7.22 -0.95
N ARG A 30 10.06 6.87 -1.22
CA ARG A 30 9.65 5.58 -1.80
C ARG A 30 8.49 5.76 -2.76
N SER A 31 8.27 4.76 -3.64
CA SER A 31 7.09 4.71 -4.51
C SER A 31 5.80 4.49 -3.71
N ALA A 32 4.69 5.00 -4.22
CA ALA A 32 3.37 4.70 -3.68
C ALA A 32 3.05 3.20 -3.88
N PRO A 33 2.83 2.43 -2.82
CA PRO A 33 2.39 1.05 -2.96
C PRO A 33 0.96 0.99 -3.51
N VAL A 34 0.62 -0.12 -4.15
CA VAL A 34 -0.76 -0.40 -4.58
C VAL A 34 -1.69 -0.49 -3.37
N SER A 35 -2.96 -0.06 -3.54
CA SER A 35 -3.95 -0.12 -2.46
C SER A 35 -4.96 -1.27 -2.61
N PHE A 36 -4.97 -2.00 -3.71
CA PHE A 36 -5.87 -3.16 -3.85
C PHE A 36 -5.41 -4.33 -2.97
N ASN A 37 -6.36 -5.14 -2.54
CA ASN A 37 -6.17 -6.34 -1.72
C ASN A 37 -5.46 -6.08 -0.37
N ARG A 38 -5.39 -4.83 0.09
CA ARG A 38 -4.69 -4.51 1.34
C ARG A 38 -5.39 -5.05 2.59
N VAL A 39 -6.67 -5.42 2.49
CA VAL A 39 -7.42 -6.10 3.57
C VAL A 39 -6.76 -7.41 4.01
N TYR A 40 -6.03 -8.06 3.12
CA TYR A 40 -5.35 -9.34 3.39
C TYR A 40 -3.94 -9.17 3.96
N SER A 41 -3.43 -7.94 4.04
CA SER A 41 -2.06 -7.69 4.48
C SER A 41 -1.94 -7.61 5.98
N LYS A 42 -0.87 -8.21 6.49
CA LYS A 42 -0.53 -8.27 7.93
C LYS A 42 0.08 -6.96 8.45
N ALA A 43 0.68 -6.17 7.57
CA ALA A 43 1.27 -4.87 7.90
C ALA A 43 1.23 -3.97 6.66
N GLN A 44 1.18 -2.66 6.89
CA GLN A 44 1.07 -1.66 5.84
C GLN A 44 2.40 -0.90 5.69
N PHE A 45 2.57 -0.22 4.53
CA PHE A 45 3.81 0.36 4.04
C PHE A 45 4.87 -0.67 3.65
N TRP A 46 5.93 -0.22 2.98
CA TRP A 46 7.06 -1.07 2.56
C TRP A 46 7.86 -1.65 3.74
N ASP A 47 7.95 -0.90 4.83
CA ASP A 47 8.67 -1.27 6.05
C ASP A 47 7.78 -1.90 7.14
N GLY A 48 6.47 -1.96 6.90
CA GLY A 48 5.51 -2.54 7.83
C GLY A 48 5.28 -1.74 9.11
N ARG A 49 5.54 -0.42 9.07
CA ARG A 49 5.43 0.45 10.26
C ARG A 49 4.02 0.66 10.79
N ALA A 50 2.99 0.38 9.99
CA ALA A 50 1.61 0.41 10.45
C ALA A 50 1.02 -1.00 10.51
N ALA A 51 0.46 -1.37 11.65
CA ALA A 51 -0.09 -2.70 11.90
C ALA A 51 -1.46 -2.89 11.24
N THR A 52 -2.24 -1.82 11.11
CA THR A 52 -3.60 -1.84 10.60
C THR A 52 -3.78 -0.88 9.41
N LEU A 53 -4.87 -1.04 8.68
CA LEU A 53 -5.28 -0.07 7.65
C LEU A 53 -5.67 1.26 8.27
N GLU A 54 -6.24 1.25 9.46
CA GLU A 54 -6.60 2.44 10.22
C GLU A 54 -5.37 3.28 10.56
N ASP A 55 -4.32 2.64 11.10
CA ASP A 55 -3.05 3.30 11.42
C ASP A 55 -2.38 3.86 10.16
N GLN A 56 -2.37 3.08 9.08
CA GLN A 56 -1.83 3.53 7.80
C GLN A 56 -2.58 4.75 7.28
N SER A 57 -3.91 4.74 7.37
CA SER A 57 -4.77 5.75 6.76
C SER A 57 -4.59 7.15 7.36
N ILE A 58 -4.16 7.25 8.60
CA ILE A 58 -3.95 8.54 9.28
C ILE A 58 -2.53 9.10 9.12
N GLY A 59 -1.53 8.23 8.86
CA GLY A 59 -0.14 8.64 8.74
C GLY A 59 0.13 9.74 7.71
N PRO A 60 -0.38 9.62 6.47
CA PRO A 60 -0.14 10.60 5.40
C PRO A 60 -0.59 12.03 5.72
N PHE A 61 -1.59 12.24 6.58
CA PHE A 61 -2.07 13.58 6.90
C PHE A 61 -1.02 14.45 7.59
N ALA A 62 -0.33 13.89 8.59
CA ALA A 62 0.70 14.61 9.33
C ALA A 62 2.10 14.48 8.69
N ASN A 63 2.23 13.76 7.58
CA ASN A 63 3.48 13.66 6.85
C ASN A 63 3.79 14.99 6.14
N PRO A 64 4.92 15.66 6.44
CA PRO A 64 5.25 16.97 5.89
C PRO A 64 5.47 16.97 4.38
N ILE A 65 5.76 15.82 3.79
CA ILE A 65 5.94 15.65 2.35
C ILE A 65 4.60 15.38 1.66
N GLU A 66 3.71 14.60 2.29
CA GLU A 66 2.44 14.17 1.68
C GLU A 66 1.37 15.24 1.80
N HIS A 67 0.63 15.31 2.90
CA HIS A 67 -0.43 16.32 3.09
C HIS A 67 0.04 17.57 3.84
N GLY A 68 1.06 17.46 4.69
CA GLY A 68 1.74 18.57 5.33
C GLY A 68 0.95 19.30 6.40
N PHE A 69 -0.03 18.65 7.04
CA PHE A 69 -0.63 19.18 8.26
C PHE A 69 0.39 19.09 9.41
N ALA A 70 0.39 20.08 10.29
CA ALA A 70 1.28 20.08 11.45
C ALA A 70 1.02 18.88 12.38
N ASN A 71 -0.24 18.48 12.48
CA ASN A 71 -0.69 17.29 13.24
C ASN A 71 -2.10 16.87 12.80
N HIS A 72 -2.60 15.79 13.38
CA HIS A 72 -3.94 15.27 13.09
C HIS A 72 -5.06 16.21 13.55
N ASP A 73 -4.88 16.97 14.63
CA ASP A 73 -5.90 17.91 15.13
C ASP A 73 -6.17 19.04 14.14
N GLU A 74 -5.12 19.55 13.48
CA GLU A 74 -5.27 20.57 12.43
C GLU A 74 -6.12 20.02 11.27
N MET A 75 -5.85 18.79 10.84
CA MET A 75 -6.60 18.13 9.78
C MET A 75 -8.07 17.94 10.19
N VAL A 76 -8.33 17.43 11.39
CA VAL A 76 -9.68 17.23 11.93
C VAL A 76 -10.42 18.57 12.05
N ALA A 77 -9.75 19.61 12.56
CA ALA A 77 -10.32 20.96 12.65
C ALA A 77 -10.74 21.51 11.27
N LYS A 78 -9.95 21.22 10.23
CA LYS A 78 -10.29 21.57 8.85
C LYS A 78 -11.52 20.81 8.35
N MET A 79 -11.62 19.49 8.60
CA MET A 79 -12.78 18.70 8.23
C MET A 79 -14.06 19.17 8.96
N LYS A 80 -13.97 19.50 10.25
CA LYS A 80 -15.09 20.04 11.05
C LYS A 80 -15.66 21.35 10.49
N LYS A 81 -14.90 22.11 9.70
CA LYS A 81 -15.42 23.31 9.02
C LYS A 81 -16.29 23.00 7.80
N MET A 82 -16.31 21.76 7.33
CA MET A 82 -17.06 21.34 6.14
C MET A 82 -18.39 20.68 6.56
N PRO A 83 -19.57 21.33 6.29
CA PRO A 83 -20.87 20.80 6.76
C PRO A 83 -21.16 19.38 6.27
N GLY A 84 -20.77 19.03 5.03
CA GLY A 84 -20.96 17.70 4.48
C GLY A 84 -20.26 16.61 5.28
N TYR A 85 -18.99 16.82 5.67
CA TYR A 85 -18.28 15.87 6.51
C TYR A 85 -18.91 15.76 7.91
N ARG A 86 -19.27 16.86 8.54
CA ARG A 86 -19.95 16.83 9.85
C ARG A 86 -21.21 15.96 9.81
N LYS A 87 -22.05 16.17 8.79
CA LYS A 87 -23.28 15.40 8.61
C LYS A 87 -22.97 13.91 8.46
N LEU A 88 -22.09 13.52 7.52
CA LEU A 88 -21.76 12.13 7.25
C LEU A 88 -21.13 11.43 8.48
N PHE A 89 -20.22 12.11 9.18
CA PHE A 89 -19.60 11.54 10.37
C PHE A 89 -20.58 11.38 11.53
N GLN A 90 -21.49 12.32 11.71
CA GLN A 90 -22.58 12.19 12.67
C GLN A 90 -23.50 11.02 12.34
N GLU A 91 -23.85 10.81 11.07
CA GLU A 91 -24.72 9.72 10.62
C GLU A 91 -24.05 8.36 10.80
N VAL A 92 -22.76 8.24 10.49
CA VAL A 92 -22.04 6.95 10.47
C VAL A 92 -21.44 6.60 11.83
N PHE A 93 -20.87 7.58 12.54
CA PHE A 93 -20.14 7.34 13.78
C PHE A 93 -20.83 7.87 15.04
N GLY A 94 -21.94 8.58 14.88
CA GLY A 94 -22.78 9.04 15.97
C GLY A 94 -22.24 10.24 16.76
N GLY A 95 -21.16 10.91 16.26
CA GLY A 95 -20.52 11.98 17.01
C GLY A 95 -19.74 12.96 16.15
N GLU A 96 -18.93 13.76 16.82
CA GLU A 96 -18.00 14.65 16.16
C GLU A 96 -16.87 13.88 15.45
N ILE A 97 -16.28 14.52 14.42
CA ILE A 97 -15.16 13.94 13.67
C ILE A 97 -13.96 13.76 14.60
N THR A 98 -13.45 12.54 14.67
CA THR A 98 -12.18 12.18 15.30
C THR A 98 -11.20 11.65 14.26
N ILE A 99 -9.89 11.69 14.55
CA ILE A 99 -8.88 11.12 13.64
C ILE A 99 -9.06 9.60 13.51
N GLN A 100 -9.49 8.93 14.56
CA GLN A 100 -9.76 7.50 14.56
C GLN A 100 -10.92 7.17 13.61
N ASP A 101 -11.98 7.97 13.58
CA ASP A 101 -13.09 7.79 12.66
C ASP A 101 -12.69 8.07 11.22
N VAL A 102 -11.83 9.07 10.98
CA VAL A 102 -11.23 9.29 9.66
C VAL A 102 -10.43 8.07 9.22
N GLY A 103 -9.59 7.51 10.10
CA GLY A 103 -8.86 6.28 9.86
C GLY A 103 -9.78 5.12 9.49
N ARG A 104 -10.86 4.90 10.27
CA ARG A 104 -11.88 3.86 10.00
C ARG A 104 -12.57 4.07 8.65
N ALA A 105 -12.95 5.30 8.32
CA ALA A 105 -13.62 5.60 7.06
C ALA A 105 -12.72 5.29 5.86
N VAL A 106 -11.46 5.73 5.88
CA VAL A 106 -10.50 5.46 4.80
C VAL A 106 -10.16 3.97 4.73
N ALA A 107 -9.92 3.32 5.87
CA ALA A 107 -9.66 1.89 5.93
C ALA A 107 -10.83 1.05 5.42
N SER A 108 -12.07 1.45 5.71
CA SER A 108 -13.27 0.80 5.17
C SER A 108 -13.33 0.91 3.65
N PHE A 109 -13.01 2.06 3.08
CA PHE A 109 -12.88 2.22 1.63
C PHE A 109 -11.78 1.29 1.08
N GLN A 110 -10.59 1.26 1.69
CA GLN A 110 -9.51 0.40 1.23
C GLN A 110 -9.90 -1.09 1.22
N ARG A 111 -10.72 -1.54 2.18
CA ARG A 111 -11.25 -2.92 2.22
C ARG A 111 -12.17 -3.25 1.07
N THR A 112 -12.76 -2.26 0.41
CA THR A 112 -13.57 -2.48 -0.80
C THR A 112 -12.75 -2.51 -2.09
N VAL A 113 -11.48 -2.09 -2.03
CA VAL A 113 -10.59 -2.08 -3.19
C VAL A 113 -10.00 -3.48 -3.37
N LEU A 114 -10.78 -4.34 -3.99
CA LEU A 114 -10.42 -5.73 -4.24
C LEU A 114 -10.13 -5.95 -5.72
N SER A 115 -9.14 -6.79 -6.00
CA SER A 115 -8.78 -7.26 -7.34
C SER A 115 -8.71 -8.78 -7.31
N GLY A 116 -9.33 -9.41 -8.29
CA GLY A 116 -9.36 -10.85 -8.48
C GLY A 116 -9.95 -11.19 -9.84
N ASN A 117 -10.16 -12.48 -10.09
CA ASN A 117 -10.65 -12.98 -11.38
C ASN A 117 -9.74 -12.57 -12.55
N SER A 118 -8.43 -12.52 -12.29
CA SER A 118 -7.40 -12.27 -13.30
C SER A 118 -7.32 -13.42 -14.32
N ALA A 119 -6.56 -13.23 -15.39
CA ALA A 119 -6.28 -14.31 -16.33
C ALA A 119 -5.57 -15.51 -15.66
N VAL A 120 -4.71 -15.25 -14.66
CA VAL A 120 -4.06 -16.30 -13.87
C VAL A 120 -5.07 -17.05 -12.99
N ASP A 121 -5.99 -16.32 -12.34
CA ASP A 121 -7.03 -16.96 -11.52
C ASP A 121 -7.94 -17.87 -12.37
N LYS A 122 -8.34 -17.41 -13.57
CA LYS A 122 -9.14 -18.21 -14.49
C LYS A 122 -8.40 -19.46 -14.97
N TYR A 123 -7.09 -19.33 -15.22
CA TYR A 123 -6.26 -20.45 -15.66
C TYR A 123 -6.04 -21.46 -14.53
N ASP A 124 -5.61 -21.01 -13.36
CA ASP A 124 -5.20 -21.87 -12.24
C ASP A 124 -6.40 -22.47 -11.48
N ILE A 125 -7.36 -21.61 -11.16
CA ILE A 125 -8.49 -21.99 -10.29
C ILE A 125 -9.70 -22.35 -11.14
N GLY A 126 -9.95 -21.56 -12.19
CA GLY A 126 -11.09 -21.77 -13.09
C GLY A 126 -10.87 -22.87 -14.11
N GLY A 127 -9.65 -23.38 -14.31
CA GLY A 127 -9.32 -24.43 -15.27
C GLY A 127 -9.39 -24.00 -16.73
N ASP A 128 -9.56 -22.72 -17.01
CA ASP A 128 -9.65 -22.19 -18.38
C ASP A 128 -8.26 -22.14 -19.04
N GLN A 129 -7.97 -23.14 -19.84
CA GLN A 129 -6.69 -23.28 -20.54
C GLN A 129 -6.46 -22.16 -21.60
N ASN A 130 -7.49 -21.41 -21.97
CA ASN A 130 -7.41 -20.31 -22.94
C ASN A 130 -7.26 -18.95 -22.26
N ALA A 131 -7.33 -18.85 -20.93
CA ALA A 131 -7.20 -17.60 -20.19
C ALA A 131 -5.81 -16.98 -20.31
N LEU A 132 -4.78 -17.78 -20.58
CA LEU A 132 -3.40 -17.32 -20.77
C LEU A 132 -2.91 -17.62 -22.19
N SER A 133 -2.16 -16.71 -22.79
CA SER A 133 -1.41 -16.98 -24.00
C SER A 133 -0.28 -18.01 -23.72
N ASP A 134 0.22 -18.68 -24.76
CA ASP A 134 1.33 -19.62 -24.62
C ASP A 134 2.59 -18.96 -24.05
N SER A 135 2.83 -17.70 -24.39
CA SER A 135 3.93 -16.91 -23.82
C SER A 135 3.72 -16.68 -22.31
N ALA A 136 2.50 -16.34 -21.89
CA ALA A 136 2.18 -16.16 -20.46
C ALA A 136 2.27 -17.47 -19.67
N LYS A 137 1.85 -18.60 -20.27
CA LYS A 137 2.02 -19.92 -19.65
C LYS A 137 3.49 -20.25 -19.41
N ARG A 138 4.35 -20.06 -20.41
CA ARG A 138 5.82 -20.23 -20.24
C ARG A 138 6.39 -19.29 -19.18
N GLY A 139 5.90 -18.04 -19.13
CA GLY A 139 6.26 -17.07 -18.09
C GLY A 139 5.85 -17.55 -16.69
N LEU A 140 4.66 -18.10 -16.55
CA LEU A 140 4.17 -18.66 -15.28
C LEU A 140 4.99 -19.88 -14.82
N GLU A 141 5.39 -20.74 -15.75
CA GLU A 141 6.32 -21.87 -15.47
C GLU A 141 7.67 -21.36 -14.98
N LEU A 142 8.23 -20.33 -15.62
CA LEU A 142 9.48 -19.70 -15.17
C LEU A 142 9.34 -19.07 -13.79
N PHE A 143 8.24 -18.33 -13.55
CA PHE A 143 7.93 -17.69 -12.28
C PHE A 143 7.87 -18.70 -11.13
N ARG A 144 7.23 -19.85 -11.36
CA ARG A 144 7.08 -20.91 -10.38
C ARG A 144 8.32 -21.79 -10.24
N GLY A 145 9.06 -21.95 -11.33
CA GLY A 145 10.22 -22.84 -11.42
C GLY A 145 11.55 -22.10 -11.35
N LYS A 146 12.24 -22.03 -12.49
CA LYS A 146 13.64 -21.59 -12.59
C LYS A 146 13.89 -20.19 -12.05
N ALA A 147 12.96 -19.24 -12.24
CA ALA A 147 13.11 -17.86 -11.76
C ALA A 147 12.91 -17.73 -10.23
N ARG A 148 12.28 -18.72 -9.58
CA ARG A 148 12.09 -18.80 -8.12
C ARG A 148 11.31 -17.65 -7.51
N CYS A 149 10.48 -16.95 -8.29
CA CYS A 149 9.73 -15.79 -7.80
C CYS A 149 8.74 -16.18 -6.70
N THR A 150 8.21 -17.41 -6.74
CA THR A 150 7.28 -17.94 -5.72
C THR A 150 7.91 -18.16 -4.34
N ARG A 151 9.21 -17.97 -4.17
CA ARG A 151 9.82 -17.96 -2.82
C ARG A 151 9.28 -16.82 -1.95
N CYS A 152 8.95 -15.70 -2.57
CA CYS A 152 8.38 -14.54 -1.92
C CYS A 152 6.95 -14.26 -2.44
N HIS A 153 6.74 -14.35 -3.75
CA HIS A 153 5.45 -14.09 -4.40
C HIS A 153 4.61 -15.37 -4.49
N SER A 154 4.04 -15.80 -3.36
CA SER A 154 3.25 -17.01 -3.23
C SER A 154 1.82 -16.75 -2.73
N GLY A 155 0.99 -17.80 -2.79
CA GLY A 155 -0.41 -17.72 -2.37
C GLY A 155 -1.28 -16.92 -3.35
N PHE A 156 -2.56 -16.75 -2.98
CA PHE A 156 -3.58 -16.13 -3.84
C PHE A 156 -3.31 -14.65 -4.16
N ASN A 157 -2.57 -13.96 -3.29
CA ASN A 157 -2.25 -12.53 -3.42
C ASN A 157 -0.80 -12.30 -3.86
N PHE A 158 -0.09 -13.34 -4.28
CA PHE A 158 1.30 -13.30 -4.75
C PHE A 158 2.24 -12.56 -3.80
N THR A 159 2.13 -12.84 -2.50
CA THR A 159 3.00 -12.31 -1.45
C THR A 159 3.04 -13.25 -0.26
N ASP A 160 4.21 -13.42 0.35
CA ASP A 160 4.37 -14.12 1.62
C ASP A 160 4.16 -13.19 2.84
N GLU A 161 3.92 -11.89 2.59
CA GLU A 161 3.77 -10.82 3.59
C GLU A 161 4.98 -10.71 4.54
N LYS A 162 6.14 -11.27 4.16
CA LYS A 162 7.40 -11.19 4.92
C LYS A 162 8.28 -10.07 4.40
N PHE A 163 9.36 -9.82 5.13
CA PHE A 163 10.34 -8.79 4.82
C PHE A 163 11.63 -9.43 4.33
N HIS A 164 12.15 -8.93 3.20
CA HIS A 164 13.34 -9.45 2.56
C HIS A 164 14.27 -8.32 2.14
N ASN A 165 15.58 -8.53 2.32
CA ASN A 165 16.60 -7.66 1.77
C ASN A 165 17.03 -8.20 0.40
N LEU A 166 16.78 -7.41 -0.65
CA LEU A 166 17.17 -7.72 -2.03
C LEU A 166 18.30 -6.82 -2.53
N GLY A 167 18.98 -6.08 -1.66
CA GLY A 167 20.05 -5.15 -2.01
C GLY A 167 19.57 -3.87 -2.71
N ILE A 168 18.28 -3.55 -2.66
CA ILE A 168 17.74 -2.36 -3.32
C ILE A 168 18.23 -1.11 -2.59
N GLY A 169 18.74 -0.11 -3.35
CA GLY A 169 19.17 1.18 -2.81
C GLY A 169 20.52 1.15 -2.09
N TRP A 170 21.32 0.11 -2.30
CA TRP A 170 22.64 -0.01 -1.66
C TRP A 170 23.78 0.64 -2.46
N ASP A 171 23.53 1.02 -3.71
CA ASP A 171 24.56 1.54 -4.62
C ASP A 171 24.81 3.05 -4.48
N ASP A 172 23.92 3.79 -3.83
CA ASP A 172 23.92 5.25 -3.80
C ASP A 172 24.20 5.77 -2.39
N ASN A 173 25.24 5.66 -1.74
CA ASN A 173 25.57 6.33 -0.47
C ASN A 173 24.39 6.76 0.46
N LYS A 174 23.16 6.41 0.12
CA LYS A 174 21.89 6.66 0.82
C LYS A 174 21.12 5.37 0.96
N VAL A 175 21.61 4.47 1.78
CA VAL A 175 20.96 3.19 2.04
C VAL A 175 19.62 3.43 2.73
N ASP A 176 18.52 2.94 2.13
CA ASP A 176 17.24 2.84 2.83
C ASP A 176 17.27 1.60 3.74
N LEU A 177 17.32 1.83 5.04
CA LEU A 177 17.41 0.76 6.04
C LEU A 177 16.11 -0.06 6.18
N GLY A 178 15.04 0.34 5.50
CA GLY A 178 13.79 -0.43 5.44
C GLY A 178 13.20 -0.74 6.81
N ARG A 179 12.88 -2.01 7.01
CA ARG A 179 12.27 -2.54 8.25
C ARG A 179 13.08 -2.27 9.51
N TYR A 180 14.42 -2.20 9.41
CA TYR A 180 15.28 -1.87 10.55
C TYR A 180 14.91 -0.55 11.23
N MET A 181 14.39 0.42 10.48
CA MET A 181 14.00 1.70 11.07
C MET A 181 12.89 1.54 12.12
N GLU A 182 12.09 0.50 12.00
CA GLU A 182 10.97 0.18 12.90
C GLU A 182 11.40 -0.79 14.02
N THR A 183 12.10 -1.87 13.66
CA THR A 183 12.38 -2.97 14.60
C THR A 183 13.69 -2.79 15.37
N LYS A 184 14.65 -2.05 14.83
CA LYS A 184 16.04 -1.95 15.29
C LYS A 184 16.76 -3.33 15.34
N ASN A 185 16.19 -4.35 14.74
CA ASN A 185 16.82 -5.65 14.60
C ASN A 185 17.84 -5.60 13.43
N PRO A 186 19.13 -5.91 13.63
CA PRO A 186 20.14 -5.92 12.56
C PRO A 186 19.78 -6.83 11.37
N GLU A 187 19.02 -7.90 11.59
CA GLU A 187 18.56 -8.80 10.52
C GLU A 187 17.57 -8.14 9.56
N ASP A 188 16.94 -7.05 9.98
CA ASP A 188 15.96 -6.30 9.18
C ASP A 188 16.58 -5.16 8.35
N ILE A 189 17.90 -5.00 8.39
CA ILE A 189 18.58 -3.94 7.61
C ILE A 189 18.32 -4.13 6.11
N GLY A 190 17.75 -3.09 5.48
CA GLY A 190 17.42 -3.10 4.05
C GLY A 190 16.30 -4.07 3.66
N ALA A 191 15.57 -4.61 4.63
CA ALA A 191 14.43 -5.50 4.39
C ALA A 191 13.15 -4.70 4.12
N PHE A 192 12.41 -5.14 3.09
CA PHE A 192 11.12 -4.59 2.70
C PHE A 192 10.09 -5.68 2.55
N LYS A 193 8.83 -5.34 2.82
CA LYS A 193 7.72 -6.27 2.68
C LYS A 193 7.53 -6.67 1.22
N THR A 194 7.37 -7.97 0.96
CA THR A 194 6.98 -8.48 -0.36
C THR A 194 5.65 -7.84 -0.78
N PRO A 195 5.61 -7.04 -1.87
CA PRO A 195 4.35 -6.50 -2.36
C PRO A 195 3.49 -7.59 -3.02
N THR A 196 2.17 -7.38 -3.04
CA THR A 196 1.28 -8.15 -3.90
C THR A 196 1.58 -7.87 -5.38
N LEU A 197 1.36 -8.84 -6.25
CA LEU A 197 1.49 -8.72 -7.70
C LEU A 197 0.13 -8.76 -8.39
#